data_733eab9097e84b670b3915943c207b01
#
_entry.id   733eab9097e84b670b3915943c207b01
#
_cell.length_a   1.000
_cell.length_b   1.000
_cell.length_c   1.000
_cell.angle_alpha   90.00
_cell.angle_beta   90.00
_cell.angle_gamma   90.00
#
_symmetry.space_group_name_H-M   'P 1'
#
loop_
_entity.id
_entity.type
_entity.pdbx_description
1 polymer ?
#
loop_
_entity_poly.entity_id
_entity_poly.type
_entity_poly.pdbx_seq_one_letter_code
_entity_poly.pdbx_strand_id
1 'polypeptide(L)'
;MVDEITPGAIPGLGFIEAKTSNFGGHPPEFWAEQLTNKICGYSDDSEPHVKEQARAYKDLIYRVCLIYLNNAIKSYKATLIQELLKSGEEEVAKIIKRI
;
A
#
# COMPACT_ATOMS: atom_id res chain seq x y z
N MET A 1 -9.36 2.72 -22.03
CA MET A 1 -9.35 1.61 -21.11
C MET A 1 -8.03 1.52 -20.38
N VAL A 2 -8.07 1.13 -19.17
CA VAL A 2 -6.85 1.00 -18.39
C VAL A 2 -6.04 -0.17 -18.93
N ASP A 3 -4.79 0.09 -19.23
CA ASP A 3 -3.90 -0.97 -19.64
C ASP A 3 -3.68 -1.94 -18.50
N GLU A 4 -3.50 -3.18 -18.86
CA GLU A 4 -3.16 -4.17 -17.88
C GLU A 4 -1.78 -3.89 -17.34
N ILE A 5 -1.77 -3.45 -16.09
CA ILE A 5 -0.54 -3.35 -15.35
C ILE A 5 -0.30 -4.73 -14.77
N THR A 6 0.80 -5.34 -15.12
CA THR A 6 1.17 -6.63 -14.52
C THR A 6 1.34 -6.41 -13.02
N PRO A 7 0.42 -6.95 -12.19
CA PRO A 7 0.47 -6.68 -10.76
C PRO A 7 1.77 -7.18 -10.16
N GLY A 8 2.39 -6.34 -9.38
CA GLY A 8 3.49 -6.72 -8.53
C GLY A 8 4.87 -6.77 -9.15
N ALA A 9 5.01 -6.54 -10.45
CA ALA A 9 6.33 -6.53 -11.07
C ALA A 9 6.90 -5.12 -11.05
N ILE A 10 7.93 -4.90 -10.24
CA ILE A 10 8.61 -3.61 -10.13
C ILE A 10 10.08 -3.84 -10.41
N PRO A 11 10.65 -3.14 -11.42
CA PRO A 11 12.08 -3.29 -11.74
C PRO A 11 12.95 -3.04 -10.51
N GLY A 12 13.87 -3.93 -10.24
CA GLY A 12 14.79 -3.80 -9.13
C GLY A 12 14.27 -4.27 -7.79
N LEU A 13 12.96 -4.45 -7.63
CA LEU A 13 12.37 -4.94 -6.38
C LEU A 13 11.84 -6.37 -6.48
N GLY A 14 11.90 -6.97 -7.68
CA GLY A 14 11.36 -8.28 -7.91
C GLY A 14 9.85 -8.28 -8.01
N PHE A 15 9.28 -9.44 -7.90
CA PHE A 15 7.83 -9.60 -8.00
C PHE A 15 7.17 -9.34 -6.66
N ILE A 16 6.20 -8.42 -6.66
CA ILE A 16 5.40 -8.12 -5.48
C ILE A 16 3.97 -8.48 -5.80
N GLU A 17 3.43 -9.45 -5.09
CA GLU A 17 2.10 -9.95 -5.32
C GLU A 17 1.12 -9.38 -4.31
N ALA A 18 0.03 -8.80 -4.81
CA ALA A 18 -1.06 -8.37 -3.95
C ALA A 18 -1.94 -9.56 -3.66
N LYS A 19 -1.90 -10.06 -2.44
CA LYS A 19 -2.69 -11.21 -2.03
C LYS A 19 -3.95 -10.78 -1.32
N THR A 20 -5.05 -11.40 -1.68
CA THR A 20 -6.32 -11.21 -1.00
C THR A 20 -6.76 -12.52 -0.38
N SER A 21 -7.54 -12.44 0.68
CA SER A 21 -8.17 -13.61 1.29
C SER A 21 -9.60 -13.76 0.80
N ASN A 22 -10.27 -14.86 1.16
CA ASN A 22 -11.68 -15.06 0.86
C ASN A 22 -12.57 -14.05 1.60
N PHE A 23 -12.04 -13.36 2.60
CA PHE A 23 -12.78 -12.42 3.44
C PHE A 23 -12.36 -10.97 3.19
N GLY A 24 -11.62 -10.73 2.12
CA GLY A 24 -11.15 -9.41 1.75
C GLY A 24 -9.64 -9.33 1.74
N GLY A 25 -9.12 -8.11 1.63
CA GLY A 25 -7.70 -7.85 1.58
C GLY A 25 -7.08 -7.68 2.96
N HIS A 26 -5.80 -7.43 2.97
CA HIS A 26 -5.05 -7.14 4.19
C HIS A 26 -5.19 -5.66 4.58
N PRO A 27 -5.07 -5.35 5.87
CA PRO A 27 -5.09 -3.95 6.31
C PRO A 27 -3.82 -3.21 5.90
N PRO A 28 -3.83 -1.87 5.94
CA PRO A 28 -2.66 -1.09 5.56
C PRO A 28 -1.42 -1.38 6.40
N GLU A 29 -1.58 -1.77 7.66
CA GLU A 29 -0.48 -2.15 8.54
C GLU A 29 0.32 -3.32 7.97
N PHE A 30 -0.37 -4.29 7.40
CA PHE A 30 0.28 -5.42 6.73
C PHE A 30 1.18 -4.94 5.58
N TRP A 31 0.64 -4.08 4.74
CA TRP A 31 1.39 -3.57 3.58
C TRP A 31 2.53 -2.64 3.99
N ALA A 32 2.33 -1.86 5.05
CA ALA A 32 3.38 -1.01 5.60
C ALA A 32 4.55 -1.86 6.11
N GLU A 33 4.26 -2.97 6.76
CA GLU A 33 5.28 -3.91 7.24
C GLU A 33 6.03 -4.55 6.08
N GLN A 34 5.30 -5.02 5.05
CA GLN A 34 5.92 -5.61 3.87
C GLN A 34 6.84 -4.61 3.17
N LEU A 35 6.37 -3.38 3.00
CA LEU A 35 7.13 -2.34 2.36
C LEU A 35 8.38 -1.98 3.16
N THR A 36 8.24 -1.84 4.47
CA THR A 36 9.35 -1.55 5.37
C THR A 36 10.41 -2.65 5.30
N ASN A 37 9.99 -3.90 5.35
CA ASN A 37 10.90 -5.03 5.27
C ASN A 37 11.62 -5.07 3.92
N LYS A 38 10.92 -4.72 2.85
CA LYS A 38 11.51 -4.68 1.52
C LYS A 38 12.58 -3.60 1.43
N ILE A 39 12.30 -2.41 1.94
CA ILE A 39 13.24 -1.29 1.96
C ILE A 39 14.47 -1.65 2.79
N CYS A 40 14.28 -2.17 3.99
CA CYS A 40 15.39 -2.53 4.88
C CYS A 40 16.19 -3.72 4.34
N GLY A 41 15.50 -4.71 3.77
CA GLY A 41 16.16 -5.86 3.15
C GLY A 41 16.97 -5.47 1.93
N TYR A 42 16.49 -4.49 1.16
CA TYR A 42 17.23 -3.98 0.02
C TYR A 42 18.55 -3.35 0.43
N SER A 43 18.57 -2.71 1.61
CA SER A 43 19.78 -2.09 2.14
C SER A 43 20.79 -3.11 2.65
N ASP A 44 20.40 -4.38 2.82
CA ASP A 44 21.30 -5.43 3.32
C ASP A 44 22.44 -5.72 2.35
N ASP A 45 22.31 -5.38 1.07
CA ASP A 45 23.37 -5.50 0.08
C ASP A 45 24.24 -4.23 0.00
N SER A 46 23.94 -3.25 0.83
CA SER A 46 24.66 -1.99 0.86
C SER A 46 25.84 -2.05 1.83
N GLU A 47 26.63 -0.98 1.88
CA GLU A 47 27.73 -0.87 2.82
C GLU A 47 27.22 -0.92 4.27
N PRO A 48 28.05 -1.42 5.22
CA PRO A 48 27.60 -1.64 6.60
C PRO A 48 26.94 -0.45 7.27
N HIS A 49 27.45 0.76 7.05
CA HIS A 49 26.87 1.96 7.67
C HIS A 49 25.47 2.28 7.11
N VAL A 50 25.22 1.95 5.84
CA VAL A 50 23.90 2.14 5.23
C VAL A 50 22.91 1.13 5.83
N LYS A 51 23.34 -0.11 6.02
CA LYS A 51 22.53 -1.15 6.66
C LYS A 51 22.13 -0.74 8.08
N GLU A 52 23.10 -0.24 8.85
CA GLU A 52 22.85 0.20 10.22
C GLU A 52 21.88 1.35 10.27
N GLN A 53 22.02 2.32 9.37
CA GLN A 53 21.08 3.44 9.29
C GLN A 53 19.67 2.98 8.94
N ALA A 54 19.54 2.08 7.98
CA ALA A 54 18.24 1.55 7.60
C ALA A 54 17.56 0.85 8.78
N ARG A 55 18.32 0.07 9.54
CA ARG A 55 17.79 -0.61 10.72
C ARG A 55 17.43 0.36 11.84
N ALA A 56 18.24 1.40 12.04
CA ALA A 56 17.97 2.41 13.04
C ALA A 56 16.70 3.19 12.74
N TYR A 57 16.38 3.39 11.48
CA TYR A 57 15.18 4.12 11.06
C TYR A 57 14.01 3.22 10.69
N LYS A 58 14.08 1.93 10.95
CA LYS A 58 13.06 0.97 10.55
C LYS A 58 11.67 1.36 11.06
N ASP A 59 11.57 1.74 12.32
CA ASP A 59 10.29 2.13 12.90
C ASP A 59 9.74 3.41 12.28
N LEU A 60 10.62 4.35 11.97
CA LEU A 60 10.23 5.58 11.30
C LEU A 60 9.75 5.29 9.87
N ILE A 61 10.47 4.44 9.16
CA ILE A 61 10.09 4.01 7.81
C ILE A 61 8.70 3.38 7.84
N TYR A 62 8.45 2.48 8.78
CA TYR A 62 7.15 1.84 8.94
C TYR A 62 6.04 2.88 9.15
N ARG A 63 6.26 3.82 10.06
CA ARG A 63 5.25 4.86 10.35
C ARG A 63 4.96 5.74 9.16
N VAL A 64 5.99 6.14 8.42
CA VAL A 64 5.81 6.94 7.22
C VAL A 64 5.06 6.14 6.16
N CYS A 65 5.44 4.89 5.93
CA CYS A 65 4.75 4.03 4.99
C CYS A 65 3.27 3.88 5.35
N LEU A 66 2.98 3.67 6.62
CA LEU A 66 1.60 3.50 7.09
C LEU A 66 0.77 4.77 6.86
N ILE A 67 1.33 5.93 7.14
CA ILE A 67 0.64 7.21 6.90
C ILE A 67 0.28 7.36 5.43
N TYR A 68 1.23 7.13 4.54
CA TYR A 68 1.00 7.30 3.11
C TYR A 68 0.07 6.24 2.53
N LEU A 69 0.14 5.00 3.02
CA LEU A 69 -0.79 3.96 2.61
C LEU A 69 -2.21 4.30 3.04
N ASN A 70 -2.39 4.78 4.26
CA ASN A 70 -3.71 5.21 4.72
C ASN A 70 -4.23 6.40 3.90
N ASN A 71 -3.36 7.32 3.56
CA ASN A 71 -3.75 8.46 2.73
C ASN A 71 -4.14 8.01 1.32
N ALA A 72 -3.43 7.06 0.75
CA ALA A 72 -3.76 6.51 -0.57
C ALA A 72 -5.13 5.83 -0.55
N ILE A 73 -5.42 5.04 0.48
CA ILE A 73 -6.70 4.38 0.65
C ILE A 73 -7.83 5.41 0.77
N LYS A 74 -7.65 6.43 1.61
CA LYS A 74 -8.66 7.48 1.79
C LYS A 74 -8.91 8.24 0.50
N SER A 75 -7.85 8.53 -0.24
CA SER A 75 -7.94 9.23 -1.52
C SER A 75 -8.73 8.42 -2.54
N TYR A 76 -8.46 7.14 -2.63
CA TYR A 76 -9.17 6.25 -3.55
C TYR A 76 -10.64 6.10 -3.15
N LYS A 77 -10.91 5.93 -1.86
CA LYS A 77 -12.30 5.87 -1.35
C LYS A 77 -13.07 7.13 -1.72
N ALA A 78 -12.45 8.29 -1.56
CA ALA A 78 -13.10 9.54 -1.92
C ALA A 78 -13.47 9.57 -3.40
N THR A 79 -12.59 9.09 -4.26
CA THR A 79 -12.86 8.99 -5.70
C THR A 79 -14.01 8.03 -6.00
N LEU A 80 -14.00 6.85 -5.36
CA LEU A 80 -15.07 5.88 -5.54
C LEU A 80 -16.43 6.44 -5.11
N ILE A 81 -16.47 7.08 -3.95
CA ILE A 81 -17.70 7.69 -3.43
C ILE A 81 -18.22 8.74 -4.42
N GLN A 82 -17.32 9.58 -4.90
CA GLN A 82 -17.68 10.64 -5.84
C GLN A 82 -18.27 10.06 -7.13
N GLU A 83 -17.64 9.04 -7.67
CA GLU A 83 -18.11 8.40 -8.91
C GLU A 83 -19.46 7.71 -8.69
N LEU A 84 -19.67 7.06 -7.56
CA LEU A 84 -20.93 6.42 -7.23
C LEU A 84 -22.05 7.43 -7.07
N LEU A 85 -21.78 8.56 -6.42
CA LEU A 85 -22.76 9.63 -6.26
C LEU A 85 -23.15 10.25 -7.61
N LYS A 86 -22.17 10.45 -8.51
CA LYS A 86 -22.44 10.93 -9.85
C LYS A 86 -23.32 9.98 -10.65
N SER A 87 -23.22 8.69 -10.38
CA SER A 87 -24.01 7.65 -11.05
C SER A 87 -25.34 7.39 -10.37
N GLY A 88 -25.67 8.12 -9.31
CA GLY A 88 -26.91 7.95 -8.58
C GLY A 88 -26.93 6.76 -7.62
N GLU A 89 -25.76 6.19 -7.34
CA GLU A 89 -25.64 4.99 -6.48
C GLU A 89 -25.38 5.38 -5.02
N GLU A 90 -26.32 6.11 -4.42
CA GLU A 90 -26.14 6.65 -3.08
C GLU A 90 -25.99 5.56 -2.01
N GLU A 91 -26.75 4.48 -2.12
CA GLU A 91 -26.69 3.39 -1.14
C GLU A 91 -25.35 2.65 -1.21
N VAL A 92 -24.84 2.45 -2.42
CA VAL A 92 -23.53 1.83 -2.60
C VAL A 92 -22.42 2.75 -2.07
N ALA A 93 -22.55 4.05 -2.30
CA ALA A 93 -21.59 5.03 -1.77
C ALA A 93 -21.52 4.98 -0.24
N LYS A 94 -22.66 4.81 0.43
CA LYS A 94 -22.71 4.66 1.90
C LYS A 94 -21.97 3.42 2.37
N ILE A 95 -22.05 2.34 1.62
CA ILE A 95 -21.32 1.10 1.95
C ILE A 95 -19.81 1.34 1.88
N ILE A 96 -19.34 1.96 0.81
CA ILE A 96 -17.93 2.29 0.64
C ILE A 96 -17.44 3.22 1.75
N LYS A 97 -18.26 4.19 2.12
CA LYS A 97 -17.90 5.15 3.16
C LYS A 97 -17.66 4.48 4.52
N ARG A 98 -18.37 3.38 4.81
CA ARG A 98 -18.22 2.64 6.06
C ARG A 98 -16.98 1.76 6.11
N ILE A 99 -16.45 1.41 4.98
CA ILE A 99 -15.24 0.59 4.92
C ILE A 99 -14.02 1.46 5.25
#